data_09cc03db79da2db006f3683dd91ce5cc
#
_entry.id   09cc03db79da2db006f3683dd91ce5cc
#
_cell.length_a   1.000
_cell.length_b   1.000
_cell.length_c   1.000
_cell.angle_alpha   90.00
_cell.angle_beta   90.00
_cell.angle_gamma   90.00
#
_symmetry.space_group_name_H-M   'P 1'
#
loop_
_entity.id
_entity.type
_entity.pdbx_description
1 polymer ?
#
loop_
_entity_poly.entity_id
_entity_poly.type
_entity_poly.pdbx_seq_one_letter_code
_entity_poly.pdbx_strand_id
1 'polypeptide(L)'
;MRPLSIYCYEDKLVQEALRRILEAVFEPIFYDEMMGFRPNRGCHKAIRKLNLMLERKPTSYVLDADIKGFFQHLDHEWIIRFIGSRIKDPNIIRLVRRMLKAGIMNNYEFEETEEGSGQGSVCSPVISCIYMHYVLIWWFKEVITPKLKGYAGLVVYADDFVVTFQYKSDAEWFYEHLKHRMGHFGLSLEEEKSRLIEFGRYAKE
;
A
#
# COMPACT_ATOMS: atom_id res chain seq x y z
N MET A 1 -3.99 18.03 -11.91
CA MET A 1 -3.94 16.85 -12.81
C MET A 1 -2.81 15.95 -12.36
N ARG A 2 -2.99 14.64 -12.30
CA ARG A 2 -1.89 13.71 -12.00
C ARG A 2 -1.15 13.42 -13.31
N PRO A 3 0.18 13.59 -13.40
CA PRO A 3 0.93 13.30 -14.62
C PRO A 3 0.89 11.79 -14.92
N LEU A 4 0.59 11.42 -16.15
CA LEU A 4 0.58 10.04 -16.62
C LEU A 4 1.81 9.81 -17.51
N SER A 5 2.66 8.87 -17.12
CA SER A 5 3.84 8.50 -17.92
C SER A 5 3.46 7.55 -19.04
N ILE A 6 3.93 7.83 -20.25
CA ILE A 6 3.76 6.97 -21.42
C ILE A 6 5.09 6.31 -21.73
N TYR A 7 5.17 5.00 -21.50
CA TYR A 7 6.35 4.19 -21.78
C TYR A 7 6.39 3.71 -23.23
N CYS A 8 7.59 3.54 -23.81
CA CYS A 8 7.74 2.93 -25.11
C CYS A 8 7.30 1.44 -25.09
N TYR A 9 7.13 0.86 -26.26
CA TYR A 9 6.60 -0.50 -26.37
C TYR A 9 7.55 -1.54 -25.76
N GLU A 10 8.85 -1.40 -26.00
CA GLU A 10 9.89 -2.29 -25.49
C GLU A 10 9.94 -2.24 -23.96
N ASP A 11 9.87 -1.05 -23.38
CA ASP A 11 9.82 -0.90 -21.92
C ASP A 11 8.61 -1.59 -21.30
N LYS A 12 7.45 -1.49 -21.95
CA LYS A 12 6.23 -2.18 -21.48
C LYS A 12 6.37 -3.70 -21.50
N LEU A 13 7.06 -4.27 -22.49
CA LEU A 13 7.33 -5.71 -22.55
C LEU A 13 8.26 -6.15 -21.40
N VAL A 14 9.32 -5.38 -21.14
CA VAL A 14 10.25 -5.66 -20.02
C VAL A 14 9.53 -5.51 -18.68
N GLN A 15 8.74 -4.47 -18.53
CA GLN A 15 7.93 -4.25 -17.32
C GLN A 15 6.92 -5.38 -17.10
N GLU A 16 6.24 -5.88 -18.14
CA GLU A 16 5.30 -6.99 -18.03
C GLU A 16 6.00 -8.28 -17.63
N ALA A 17 7.17 -8.58 -18.18
CA ALA A 17 7.96 -9.73 -17.78
C ALA A 17 8.37 -9.64 -16.29
N LEU A 18 8.85 -8.47 -15.87
CA LEU A 18 9.22 -8.20 -14.49
C LEU A 18 8.00 -8.29 -13.55
N ARG A 19 6.86 -7.72 -13.93
CA ARG A 19 5.60 -7.81 -13.17
C ARG A 19 5.23 -9.26 -12.87
N ARG A 20 5.30 -10.13 -13.88
CA ARG A 20 4.99 -11.57 -13.72
C ARG A 20 5.93 -12.26 -12.74
N ILE A 21 7.22 -11.94 -12.79
CA ILE A 21 8.20 -12.49 -11.85
C ILE A 21 7.88 -12.03 -10.42
N LEU A 22 7.69 -10.72 -10.22
CA LEU A 22 7.37 -10.16 -8.92
C LEU A 22 6.06 -10.75 -8.37
N GLU A 23 5.03 -10.82 -9.20
CA GLU A 23 3.73 -11.40 -8.81
C GLU A 23 3.87 -12.87 -8.40
N ALA A 24 4.57 -13.69 -9.18
CA ALA A 24 4.79 -15.10 -8.84
C ALA A 24 5.51 -15.30 -7.50
N VAL A 25 6.44 -14.40 -7.15
CA VAL A 25 7.22 -14.49 -5.90
C VAL A 25 6.44 -13.92 -4.70
N PHE A 26 5.69 -12.82 -4.88
CA PHE A 26 5.08 -12.09 -3.77
C PHE A 26 3.61 -12.42 -3.53
N GLU A 27 2.85 -12.82 -4.55
CA GLU A 27 1.42 -13.16 -4.38
C GLU A 27 1.19 -14.23 -3.29
N PRO A 28 2.01 -15.30 -3.17
CA PRO A 28 1.83 -16.31 -2.12
C PRO A 28 2.01 -15.81 -0.69
N ILE A 29 2.69 -14.67 -0.47
CA ILE A 29 2.94 -14.12 0.86
C ILE A 29 2.03 -12.95 1.22
N PHE A 30 1.27 -12.44 0.28
CA PHE A 30 0.34 -11.35 0.56
C PHE A 30 -0.83 -11.81 1.41
N TYR A 31 -1.12 -11.05 2.45
CA TYR A 31 -2.27 -11.28 3.32
C TYR A 31 -3.60 -11.01 2.62
N ASP A 32 -4.65 -11.63 3.16
CA ASP A 32 -6.02 -11.47 2.66
C ASP A 32 -6.61 -10.06 2.87
N GLU A 33 -5.95 -9.23 3.65
CA GLU A 33 -6.30 -7.83 3.86
C GLU A 33 -6.09 -6.97 2.62
N MET A 34 -5.15 -7.35 1.74
CA MET A 34 -4.84 -6.65 0.51
C MET A 34 -5.78 -7.06 -0.63
N MET A 35 -6.54 -6.10 -1.14
CA MET A 35 -7.56 -6.33 -2.17
C MET A 35 -7.28 -5.62 -3.51
N GLY A 36 -6.45 -4.56 -3.51
CA GLY A 36 -6.09 -3.82 -4.72
C GLY A 36 -5.01 -4.52 -5.54
N PHE A 37 -5.07 -4.39 -6.85
CA PHE A 37 -4.06 -4.82 -7.83
C PHE A 37 -3.62 -6.29 -7.77
N ARG A 38 -4.43 -7.16 -7.18
CA ARG A 38 -4.14 -8.60 -7.06
C ARG A 38 -5.07 -9.43 -7.93
N PRO A 39 -4.59 -10.58 -8.46
CA PRO A 39 -5.43 -11.53 -9.20
C PRO A 39 -6.64 -11.98 -8.38
N ASN A 40 -7.80 -12.04 -9.01
CA ASN A 40 -9.05 -12.48 -8.38
C ASN A 40 -9.49 -11.67 -7.14
N ARG A 41 -8.95 -10.48 -6.94
CA ARG A 41 -9.32 -9.52 -5.90
C ARG A 41 -9.89 -8.25 -6.56
N GLY A 42 -10.56 -7.40 -5.77
CA GLY A 42 -11.14 -6.16 -6.29
C GLY A 42 -12.01 -5.45 -5.28
N CYS A 43 -12.52 -4.26 -5.62
CA CYS A 43 -13.27 -3.39 -4.72
C CYS A 43 -14.51 -4.07 -4.11
N HIS A 44 -15.25 -4.87 -4.88
CA HIS A 44 -16.41 -5.61 -4.33
C HIS A 44 -16.04 -6.62 -3.24
N LYS A 45 -14.87 -7.26 -3.35
CA LYS A 45 -14.36 -8.14 -2.28
C LYS A 45 -13.89 -7.35 -1.07
N ALA A 46 -13.26 -6.19 -1.28
CA ALA A 46 -12.88 -5.27 -0.20
C ALA A 46 -14.10 -4.81 0.59
N ILE A 47 -15.13 -4.32 -0.10
CA ILE A 47 -16.40 -3.88 0.52
C ILE A 47 -17.08 -5.03 1.27
N ARG A 48 -17.15 -6.22 0.66
CA ARG A 48 -17.74 -7.40 1.32
C ARG A 48 -16.98 -7.77 2.59
N LYS A 49 -15.64 -7.72 2.57
CA LYS A 49 -14.81 -7.99 3.74
C LYS A 49 -15.06 -6.95 4.82
N LEU A 50 -15.09 -5.67 4.45
CA LEU A 50 -15.40 -4.58 5.38
C LEU A 50 -16.78 -4.76 6.02
N ASN A 51 -17.82 -5.03 5.23
CA ASN A 51 -19.17 -5.30 5.75
C ASN A 51 -19.18 -6.44 6.77
N LEU A 52 -18.50 -7.56 6.46
CA LEU A 52 -18.41 -8.68 7.40
C LEU A 52 -17.71 -8.30 8.72
N MET A 53 -16.72 -7.40 8.66
CA MET A 53 -16.06 -6.90 9.87
C MET A 53 -16.99 -5.99 10.68
N LEU A 54 -17.74 -5.13 10.01
CA LEU A 54 -18.69 -4.21 10.67
C LEU A 54 -19.90 -4.93 11.27
N GLU A 55 -20.41 -5.97 10.59
CA GLU A 55 -21.62 -6.70 11.01
C GLU A 55 -21.34 -7.79 12.05
N ARG A 56 -20.20 -8.51 11.90
CA ARG A 56 -19.96 -9.76 12.65
C ARG A 56 -18.86 -9.65 13.70
N LYS A 57 -18.12 -8.55 13.74
CA LYS A 57 -17.04 -8.35 14.70
C LYS A 57 -17.38 -7.20 15.65
N PRO A 58 -16.84 -7.19 16.86
CA PRO A 58 -17.08 -6.13 17.83
C PRO A 58 -16.37 -4.84 17.39
N THR A 59 -16.94 -4.16 16.39
CA THR A 59 -16.43 -2.91 15.84
C THR A 59 -17.19 -1.74 16.41
N SER A 60 -16.48 -0.81 17.07
CA SER A 60 -17.05 0.43 17.61
C SER A 60 -16.34 1.68 17.08
N TYR A 61 -15.16 1.52 16.44
CA TYR A 61 -14.40 2.62 15.87
C TYR A 61 -13.85 2.21 14.51
N VAL A 62 -13.89 3.13 13.55
CA VAL A 62 -13.40 2.95 12.19
C VAL A 62 -12.45 4.08 11.86
N LEU A 63 -11.23 3.74 11.50
CA LEU A 63 -10.24 4.65 10.93
C LEU A 63 -10.27 4.49 9.43
N ASP A 64 -10.71 5.53 8.73
CA ASP A 64 -10.57 5.69 7.29
C ASP A 64 -9.35 6.56 7.03
N ALA A 65 -8.38 6.06 6.26
CA ALA A 65 -7.12 6.76 6.05
C ALA A 65 -6.64 6.65 4.61
N ASP A 66 -6.15 7.77 4.08
CA ASP A 66 -5.60 7.95 2.74
C ASP A 66 -4.12 8.35 2.84
N ILE A 67 -3.29 7.81 1.96
CA ILE A 67 -1.86 8.14 1.89
C ILE A 67 -1.65 9.24 0.85
N LYS A 68 -1.08 10.35 1.30
CA LYS A 68 -0.82 11.51 0.45
C LYS A 68 0.17 11.16 -0.67
N GLY A 69 -0.30 11.24 -1.92
CA GLY A 69 0.57 11.07 -3.09
C GLY A 69 1.33 9.74 -3.13
N PHE A 70 0.73 8.65 -2.68
CA PHE A 70 1.38 7.35 -2.45
C PHE A 70 2.39 6.94 -3.53
N PHE A 71 1.96 6.88 -4.80
CA PHE A 71 2.83 6.47 -5.90
C PHE A 71 4.00 7.42 -6.18
N GLN A 72 3.89 8.68 -5.76
CA GLN A 72 4.92 9.70 -5.96
C GLN A 72 5.99 9.69 -4.87
N HIS A 73 5.67 9.14 -3.69
CA HIS A 73 6.55 9.10 -2.52
C HIS A 73 7.05 7.70 -2.16
N LEU A 74 6.96 6.74 -3.10
CA LEU A 74 7.55 5.41 -2.90
C LEU A 74 9.08 5.53 -2.93
N ASP A 75 9.73 5.32 -1.82
CA ASP A 75 11.18 5.35 -1.69
C ASP A 75 11.82 4.16 -2.43
N HIS A 76 12.71 4.46 -3.37
CA HIS A 76 13.34 3.46 -4.23
C HIS A 76 14.22 2.47 -3.46
N GLU A 77 14.93 2.92 -2.41
CA GLU A 77 15.79 2.04 -1.62
C GLU A 77 14.97 1.07 -0.79
N TRP A 78 13.83 1.49 -0.25
CA TRP A 78 12.91 0.58 0.41
C TRP A 78 12.29 -0.43 -0.55
N ILE A 79 11.89 -0.02 -1.75
CA ILE A 79 11.41 -0.95 -2.79
C ILE A 79 12.47 -2.01 -3.05
N ILE A 80 13.72 -1.61 -3.27
CA ILE A 80 14.84 -2.53 -3.54
C ILE A 80 15.09 -3.46 -2.36
N ARG A 81 15.03 -2.96 -1.12
CA ARG A 81 15.18 -3.79 0.09
C ARG A 81 14.04 -4.81 0.22
N PHE A 82 12.82 -4.42 -0.01
CA PHE A 82 11.66 -5.33 0.06
C PHE A 82 11.74 -6.41 -1.02
N ILE A 83 12.02 -6.05 -2.26
CA ILE A 83 12.20 -7.02 -3.35
C ILE A 83 13.41 -7.93 -3.06
N GLY A 84 14.53 -7.36 -2.61
CA GLY A 84 15.75 -8.08 -2.24
C GLY A 84 15.59 -9.00 -1.04
N SER A 85 14.52 -8.87 -0.24
CA SER A 85 14.22 -9.83 0.83
C SER A 85 13.91 -11.23 0.29
N ARG A 86 13.33 -11.32 -0.91
CA ARG A 86 12.90 -12.57 -1.57
C ARG A 86 13.66 -12.90 -2.83
N ILE A 87 14.04 -11.92 -3.63
CA ILE A 87 14.75 -12.10 -4.89
C ILE A 87 16.20 -11.70 -4.68
N LYS A 88 17.11 -12.70 -4.79
CA LYS A 88 18.56 -12.49 -4.60
C LYS A 88 19.32 -12.32 -5.91
N ASP A 89 18.67 -12.46 -7.06
CA ASP A 89 19.30 -12.28 -8.37
C ASP A 89 19.69 -10.80 -8.58
N PRO A 90 20.99 -10.49 -8.71
CA PRO A 90 21.45 -9.13 -8.86
C PRO A 90 21.00 -8.48 -10.18
N ASN A 91 20.70 -9.28 -11.20
CA ASN A 91 20.25 -8.77 -12.49
C ASN A 91 18.82 -8.26 -12.41
N ILE A 92 17.95 -8.99 -11.70
CA ILE A 92 16.56 -8.54 -11.44
C ILE A 92 16.58 -7.27 -10.59
N ILE A 93 17.36 -7.25 -9.51
CA ILE A 93 17.47 -6.05 -8.64
C ILE A 93 17.98 -4.85 -9.43
N ARG A 94 19.00 -5.05 -10.29
CA ARG A 94 19.54 -3.99 -11.16
C ARG A 94 18.50 -3.51 -12.17
N LEU A 95 17.70 -4.41 -12.73
CA LEU A 95 16.63 -4.07 -13.67
C LEU A 95 15.55 -3.21 -12.99
N VAL A 96 15.08 -3.63 -11.80
CA VAL A 96 14.12 -2.83 -11.00
C VAL A 96 14.69 -1.44 -10.72
N ARG A 97 15.94 -1.35 -10.25
CA ARG A 97 16.59 -0.07 -9.96
C ARG A 97 16.66 0.84 -11.18
N ARG A 98 17.02 0.29 -12.36
CA ARG A 98 17.02 1.05 -13.62
C ARG A 98 15.63 1.54 -14.00
N MET A 99 14.63 0.68 -13.86
CA MET A 99 13.24 1.04 -14.16
C MET A 99 12.73 2.17 -13.25
N LEU A 100 13.03 2.12 -11.95
CA LEU A 100 12.63 3.17 -11.00
C LEU A 100 13.34 4.51 -11.29
N LYS A 101 14.61 4.46 -11.70
CA LYS A 101 15.45 5.64 -12.02
C LYS A 101 15.31 6.13 -13.46
N ALA A 102 14.43 5.52 -14.26
CA ALA A 102 14.33 5.86 -15.69
C ALA A 102 13.92 7.31 -15.99
N GLY A 103 13.46 8.04 -14.97
CA GLY A 103 13.07 9.44 -15.10
C GLY A 103 11.82 9.66 -15.94
N ILE A 104 11.47 10.91 -16.10
CA ILE A 104 10.33 11.36 -16.91
C ILE A 104 10.84 12.38 -17.93
N MET A 105 10.44 12.24 -19.18
CA MET A 105 10.66 13.28 -20.19
C MET A 105 9.41 14.18 -20.20
N ASN A 106 9.57 15.42 -19.74
CA ASN A 106 8.53 16.41 -19.72
C ASN A 106 8.91 17.55 -20.66
N ASN A 107 8.11 17.79 -21.71
CA ASN A 107 8.35 18.86 -22.71
C ASN A 107 9.79 18.90 -23.28
N TYR A 108 10.37 17.72 -23.59
CA TYR A 108 11.75 17.52 -24.05
C TYR A 108 12.86 17.78 -23.01
N GLU A 109 12.51 18.03 -21.75
CA GLU A 109 13.46 18.08 -20.64
C GLU A 109 13.40 16.75 -19.87
N PHE A 110 14.58 16.19 -19.58
CA PHE A 110 14.69 14.95 -18.81
C PHE A 110 14.78 15.30 -17.32
N GLU A 111 13.84 14.76 -16.55
CA GLU A 111 13.82 14.86 -15.09
C GLU A 111 14.14 13.50 -14.49
N GLU A 112 15.24 13.41 -13.73
CA GLU A 112 15.53 12.21 -12.94
C GLU A 112 14.54 12.10 -11.78
N THR A 113 14.02 10.89 -11.55
CA THR A 113 13.15 10.61 -10.41
C THR A 113 13.93 9.89 -9.31
N GLU A 114 14.05 10.50 -8.14
CA GLU A 114 14.66 9.87 -6.96
C GLU A 114 13.63 9.10 -6.13
N GLU A 115 12.36 9.43 -6.27
CA GLU A 115 11.22 8.83 -5.58
C GLU A 115 10.11 8.49 -6.56
N GLY A 116 9.25 7.60 -6.12
CA GLY A 116 8.01 7.29 -6.82
C GLY A 116 8.15 6.18 -7.86
N SER A 117 6.99 5.71 -8.24
CA SER A 117 6.81 4.74 -9.32
C SER A 117 5.95 5.42 -10.36
N GLY A 118 6.47 5.59 -11.59
CA GLY A 118 5.79 6.33 -12.66
C GLY A 118 4.34 5.87 -12.85
N GLN A 119 3.40 6.79 -12.75
CA GLN A 119 1.99 6.49 -13.04
C GLN A 119 1.84 6.07 -14.51
N GLY A 120 1.35 4.85 -14.73
CA GLY A 120 1.27 4.23 -16.06
C GLY A 120 2.30 3.12 -16.30
N SER A 121 3.25 2.91 -15.38
CA SER A 121 4.13 1.74 -15.41
C SER A 121 3.33 0.46 -15.16
N VAL A 122 3.61 -0.58 -15.95
CA VAL A 122 2.98 -1.91 -15.81
C VAL A 122 3.38 -2.58 -14.47
N CYS A 123 4.56 -2.26 -13.93
CA CYS A 123 5.05 -2.79 -12.66
C CYS A 123 4.56 -2.03 -11.44
N SER A 124 4.12 -0.78 -11.56
CA SER A 124 3.74 0.05 -10.39
C SER A 124 2.69 -0.61 -9.49
N PRO A 125 1.65 -1.29 -10.00
CA PRO A 125 0.66 -1.96 -9.16
C PRO A 125 1.25 -3.06 -8.27
N VAL A 126 2.11 -3.91 -8.78
CA VAL A 126 2.73 -4.99 -7.97
C VAL A 126 3.76 -4.43 -7.00
N ILE A 127 4.51 -3.40 -7.38
CA ILE A 127 5.46 -2.70 -6.50
C ILE A 127 4.70 -2.04 -5.34
N SER A 128 3.57 -1.38 -5.61
CA SER A 128 2.73 -0.79 -4.57
C SER A 128 2.20 -1.85 -3.60
N CYS A 129 1.78 -3.01 -4.10
CA CYS A 129 1.39 -4.14 -3.24
C CYS A 129 2.54 -4.61 -2.35
N ILE A 130 3.75 -4.76 -2.89
CA ILE A 130 4.93 -5.16 -2.12
C ILE A 130 5.22 -4.13 -1.02
N TYR A 131 5.16 -2.84 -1.36
CA TYR A 131 5.40 -1.77 -0.40
C TYR A 131 4.37 -1.78 0.74
N MET A 132 3.08 -1.78 0.40
CA MET A 132 1.99 -1.82 1.39
C MET A 132 1.99 -3.09 2.23
N HIS A 133 2.42 -4.22 1.65
CA HIS A 133 2.59 -5.46 2.41
C HIS A 133 3.54 -5.28 3.59
N TYR A 134 4.76 -4.77 3.36
CA TYR A 134 5.75 -4.63 4.42
C TYR A 134 5.51 -3.42 5.32
N VAL A 135 5.09 -2.29 4.74
CA VAL A 135 4.92 -1.04 5.49
C VAL A 135 3.70 -1.10 6.40
N LEU A 136 2.56 -1.56 5.89
CA LEU A 136 1.29 -1.51 6.61
C LEU A 136 0.81 -2.91 7.06
N ILE A 137 0.61 -3.85 6.12
CA ILE A 137 -0.20 -5.03 6.41
C ILE A 137 0.55 -6.02 7.31
N TRP A 138 1.78 -6.36 6.96
CA TRP A 138 2.64 -7.21 7.80
C TRP A 138 2.83 -6.59 9.19
N TRP A 139 3.14 -5.28 9.24
CA TRP A 139 3.30 -4.58 10.50
C TRP A 139 2.03 -4.57 11.34
N PHE A 140 0.87 -4.34 10.73
CA PHE A 140 -0.42 -4.41 11.41
C PHE A 140 -0.67 -5.80 12.01
N LYS A 141 -0.45 -6.85 11.23
CA LYS A 141 -0.73 -8.24 11.64
C LYS A 141 0.24 -8.74 12.70
N GLU A 142 1.54 -8.57 12.47
CA GLU A 142 2.58 -9.22 13.26
C GLU A 142 3.04 -8.37 14.45
N VAL A 143 2.91 -7.03 14.37
CA VAL A 143 3.45 -6.13 15.39
C VAL A 143 2.35 -5.40 16.16
N ILE A 144 1.31 -4.92 15.47
CA ILE A 144 0.25 -4.09 16.09
C ILE A 144 -0.81 -4.97 16.75
N THR A 145 -1.43 -5.88 15.99
CA THR A 145 -2.54 -6.68 16.49
C THR A 145 -2.26 -7.39 17.84
N PRO A 146 -1.06 -7.95 18.08
CA PRO A 146 -0.75 -8.57 19.37
C PRO A 146 -0.69 -7.60 20.57
N LYS A 147 -0.58 -6.30 20.32
CA LYS A 147 -0.49 -5.26 21.36
C LYS A 147 -1.82 -4.61 21.69
N LEU A 148 -2.84 -4.83 20.86
CA LEU A 148 -4.16 -4.27 21.06
C LEU A 148 -4.94 -5.04 22.14
N LYS A 149 -5.80 -4.32 22.86
CA LYS A 149 -6.65 -4.89 23.92
C LYS A 149 -7.84 -5.64 23.38
N GLY A 150 -8.34 -5.22 22.22
CA GLY A 150 -9.54 -5.75 21.61
C GLY A 150 -9.36 -6.17 20.15
N TYR A 151 -10.48 -6.47 19.51
CA TYR A 151 -10.51 -6.78 18.10
C TYR A 151 -10.06 -5.58 17.26
N ALA A 152 -9.24 -5.87 16.25
CA ALA A 152 -8.95 -4.94 15.15
C ALA A 152 -8.93 -5.71 13.82
N GLY A 153 -9.38 -5.04 12.77
CA GLY A 153 -9.39 -5.58 11.42
C GLY A 153 -8.91 -4.55 10.41
N LEU A 154 -8.35 -5.02 9.30
CA LEU A 154 -7.77 -4.17 8.25
C LEU A 154 -8.30 -4.60 6.88
N VAL A 155 -8.61 -3.64 6.04
CA VAL A 155 -8.87 -3.82 4.60
C VAL A 155 -8.08 -2.78 3.84
N VAL A 156 -7.31 -3.20 2.83
CA VAL A 156 -6.47 -2.33 2.00
C VAL A 156 -6.87 -2.50 0.54
N TYR A 157 -7.12 -1.38 -0.13
CA TYR A 157 -7.39 -1.34 -1.56
C TYR A 157 -6.49 -0.28 -2.21
N ALA A 158 -5.37 -0.73 -2.79
CA ALA A 158 -4.29 0.15 -3.27
C ALA A 158 -3.70 1.01 -2.14
N ASP A 159 -3.84 2.31 -2.23
CA ASP A 159 -3.42 3.32 -1.26
C ASP A 159 -4.50 3.66 -0.21
N ASP A 160 -5.75 3.33 -0.50
CA ASP A 160 -6.86 3.49 0.45
C ASP A 160 -6.90 2.32 1.44
N PHE A 161 -7.12 2.59 2.71
CA PHE A 161 -7.32 1.53 3.69
C PHE A 161 -8.23 1.94 4.84
N VAL A 162 -8.93 0.94 5.37
CA VAL A 162 -9.84 1.08 6.51
C VAL A 162 -9.41 0.12 7.61
N VAL A 163 -9.34 0.64 8.83
CA VAL A 163 -9.04 -0.15 10.03
C VAL A 163 -10.22 -0.07 10.99
N THR A 164 -10.68 -1.21 11.46
CA THR A 164 -11.79 -1.30 12.42
C THR A 164 -11.25 -1.69 13.79
N PHE A 165 -11.81 -1.11 14.87
CA PHE A 165 -11.39 -1.35 16.25
C PHE A 165 -12.57 -1.56 17.17
N GLN A 166 -12.36 -2.35 18.20
CA GLN A 166 -13.31 -2.52 19.30
C GLN A 166 -13.24 -1.36 20.29
N TYR A 167 -12.01 -0.89 20.63
CA TYR A 167 -11.81 0.12 21.66
C TYR A 167 -11.21 1.40 21.07
N LYS A 168 -11.68 2.54 21.57
CA LYS A 168 -11.19 3.88 21.19
C LYS A 168 -9.70 4.03 21.47
N SER A 169 -9.27 3.57 22.64
CA SER A 169 -7.85 3.64 23.05
C SER A 169 -6.92 2.91 22.08
N ASP A 170 -7.36 1.79 21.52
CA ASP A 170 -6.60 1.02 20.54
C ASP A 170 -6.54 1.77 19.20
N ALA A 171 -7.64 2.38 18.77
CA ALA A 171 -7.72 3.16 17.55
C ALA A 171 -6.83 4.41 17.60
N GLU A 172 -6.89 5.19 18.70
CA GLU A 172 -6.07 6.38 18.92
C GLU A 172 -4.58 6.01 19.00
N TRP A 173 -4.25 4.97 19.76
CA TRP A 173 -2.89 4.47 19.89
C TRP A 173 -2.33 4.00 18.52
N PHE A 174 -3.12 3.26 17.76
CA PHE A 174 -2.74 2.82 16.41
C PHE A 174 -2.49 4.01 15.48
N TYR A 175 -3.38 5.00 15.47
CA TYR A 175 -3.29 6.16 14.57
C TYR A 175 -1.99 6.95 14.78
N GLU A 176 -1.58 7.16 16.02
CA GLU A 176 -0.29 7.82 16.31
C GLU A 176 0.91 6.98 15.85
N HIS A 177 0.88 5.67 16.10
CA HIS A 177 1.94 4.76 15.64
C HIS A 177 1.98 4.63 14.12
N LEU A 178 0.82 4.73 13.47
CA LEU A 178 0.71 4.71 12.01
C LEU A 178 1.40 5.92 11.37
N LYS A 179 1.21 7.12 11.92
CA LYS A 179 1.91 8.34 11.43
C LYS A 179 3.42 8.17 11.47
N HIS A 180 3.95 7.72 12.60
CA HIS A 180 5.38 7.45 12.75
C HIS A 180 5.86 6.36 11.77
N ARG A 181 5.06 5.30 11.63
CA ARG A 181 5.39 4.20 10.71
C ARG A 181 5.47 4.68 9.28
N MET A 182 4.47 5.43 8.81
CA MET A 182 4.44 5.97 7.46
C MET A 182 5.63 6.91 7.21
N GLY A 183 5.91 7.83 8.14
CA GLY A 183 7.04 8.74 8.03
C GLY A 183 8.40 8.03 7.92
N HIS A 184 8.59 6.91 8.63
CA HIS A 184 9.81 6.10 8.50
C HIS A 184 10.06 5.55 7.09
N PHE A 185 9.01 5.36 6.31
CA PHE A 185 9.07 4.85 4.94
C PHE A 185 8.83 5.94 3.87
N GLY A 186 9.00 7.22 4.22
CA GLY A 186 8.84 8.32 3.27
C GLY A 186 7.38 8.65 2.91
N LEU A 187 6.40 8.06 3.64
CA LEU A 187 4.98 8.29 3.39
C LEU A 187 4.38 9.22 4.44
N SER A 188 3.30 9.88 4.06
CA SER A 188 2.49 10.69 4.98
C SER A 188 0.99 10.42 4.77
N LEU A 189 0.21 10.55 5.84
CA LEU A 189 -1.24 10.47 5.75
C LEU A 189 -1.82 11.80 5.27
N GLU A 190 -2.90 11.74 4.51
CA GLU A 190 -3.70 12.92 4.15
C GLU A 190 -4.63 13.25 5.32
N GLU A 191 -4.19 14.14 6.21
CA GLU A 191 -4.89 14.42 7.47
C GLU A 191 -6.31 14.96 7.27
N GLU A 192 -6.54 15.74 6.20
CA GLU A 192 -7.87 16.28 5.90
C GLU A 192 -8.89 15.20 5.50
N LYS A 193 -8.41 14.07 4.99
CA LYS A 193 -9.23 12.94 4.58
C LYS A 193 -9.23 11.81 5.59
N SER A 194 -8.20 11.71 6.44
CA SER A 194 -8.11 10.66 7.44
C SER A 194 -9.01 10.95 8.63
N ARG A 195 -9.93 10.03 8.94
CA ARG A 195 -10.95 10.22 9.96
C ARG A 195 -11.08 9.00 10.86
N LEU A 196 -11.06 9.25 12.17
CA LEU A 196 -11.46 8.25 13.17
C LEU A 196 -12.92 8.49 13.54
N ILE A 197 -13.79 7.55 13.19
CA ILE A 197 -15.25 7.66 13.30
C ILE A 197 -15.72 6.65 14.33
N GLU A 198 -16.59 7.09 15.26
CA GLU A 198 -17.33 6.20 16.13
C GLU A 198 -18.41 5.48 15.31
N PHE A 199 -18.50 4.15 15.44
CA PHE A 199 -19.36 3.31 14.64
C PHE A 199 -20.24 2.44 15.54
N GLY A 200 -21.49 2.22 15.12
CA GLY A 200 -22.41 1.31 15.79
C GLY A 200 -23.72 1.99 16.24
N ARG A 201 -24.58 1.20 16.86
CA ARG A 201 -25.95 1.62 17.23
C ARG A 201 -26.01 2.85 18.16
N TYR A 202 -24.93 3.13 18.88
CA TYR A 202 -24.83 4.22 19.86
C TYR A 202 -23.81 5.28 19.46
N ALA A 203 -23.33 5.25 18.22
CA ALA A 203 -22.45 6.30 17.69
C ALA A 203 -23.21 7.65 17.74
N LYS A 204 -22.55 8.68 18.26
CA LYS A 204 -23.09 10.04 18.20
C LYS A 204 -22.90 10.56 16.76
N GLU A 205 -23.96 11.19 16.23
CA GLU A 205 -23.92 11.87 14.92
C GLU A 205 -22.97 13.06 14.91
#